data_29ea72d906cfcd9314a89a3aadd3e324
#
_entry.id   29ea72d906cfcd9314a89a3aadd3e324
#
_cell.length_a   1.000
_cell.length_b   1.000
_cell.length_c   1.000
_cell.angle_alpha   90.00
_cell.angle_beta   90.00
_cell.angle_gamma   90.00
#
_symmetry.space_group_name_H-M   'P 1'
#
loop_
_entity.id
_entity.type
_entity.pdbx_description
1 polymer ?
#
loop_
_entity_poly.entity_id
_entity_poly.type
_entity_poly.pdbx_seq_one_letter_code
_entity_poly.pdbx_strand_id
1 'polypeptide(L)'
;METKENIVEVKENKMGVMPINKLLISMSLPMMISMLVQALYNIVDSIFVAQVNEYAVRAVSLAFPVQSLMIAVAVGTSVGVNALLSKSLGEKNFDKVNRVAGNGVFSAIVCYLLFLLIGMTLIRPFMASQTDVEQVRSYGVSYLSICCICSAGIFIQTIFEKMLQSTGKTIYTMFTQGIGAITNIILDPILIFGIPGVIPRMEAAGAAVATVTGQIIAAAAAVFCHFRFNNEVKLQIKGFHPELSTIKQIYAVGAPSIVVQAIGSVMTYGMNLILAAYGVAQTVFGLYFKLQSFVFMPIFGLNNGMVPIIAYNYGAGRRDRVIKTMKLSVTYAVSIMLVGLLVMQLFPGQLLMLFNATQELLTVGVPALRTICLSFMLAGFCIVVGSVFQALGNGVYSMIVSVARQLFVLLPVAYLLSLTGKVSNIWWAFPIAELMSMALSVYFLVRIYKKIICHIGEEQRS
;
A
#
# COMPACT_ATOMS: atom_id res chain seq x y z
N MET A 1 19.31 37.25 -40.46
CA MET A 1 18.14 36.44 -40.13
C MET A 1 18.48 35.66 -38.89
N GLU A 2 18.19 36.23 -37.72
CA GLU A 2 18.38 35.57 -36.42
C GLU A 2 17.24 34.60 -36.20
N THR A 3 17.56 33.34 -36.14
CA THR A 3 16.65 32.30 -35.72
C THR A 3 16.31 32.49 -34.23
N LYS A 4 15.14 33.05 -33.94
CA LYS A 4 14.54 33.02 -32.59
C LYS A 4 14.32 31.56 -32.24
N GLU A 5 15.24 30.95 -31.48
CA GLU A 5 14.95 29.76 -30.73
C GLU A 5 13.78 30.09 -29.77
N ASN A 6 12.63 29.49 -30.04
CA ASN A 6 11.52 29.45 -29.11
C ASN A 6 11.96 28.64 -27.88
N ILE A 7 12.57 29.32 -26.90
CA ILE A 7 12.73 28.76 -25.55
C ILE A 7 11.32 28.59 -25.01
N VAL A 8 10.78 27.40 -25.16
CA VAL A 8 9.57 26.99 -24.45
C VAL A 8 9.96 27.01 -22.97
N GLU A 9 9.57 28.06 -22.27
CA GLU A 9 9.70 28.15 -20.80
C GLU A 9 9.02 26.91 -20.21
N VAL A 10 9.79 25.89 -19.87
CA VAL A 10 9.29 24.68 -19.20
C VAL A 10 8.81 25.13 -17.83
N LYS A 11 7.53 25.34 -17.70
CA LYS A 11 6.88 25.75 -16.45
C LYS A 11 7.33 24.79 -15.33
N GLU A 12 8.05 25.32 -14.36
CA GLU A 12 8.61 24.50 -13.29
C GLU A 12 7.51 23.75 -12.54
N ASN A 13 7.71 22.45 -12.29
CA ASN A 13 6.72 21.60 -11.62
C ASN A 13 6.38 22.17 -10.23
N LYS A 14 5.10 22.13 -9.86
CA LYS A 14 4.60 22.63 -8.57
C LYS A 14 5.36 22.07 -7.36
N MET A 15 5.93 20.85 -7.48
CA MET A 15 6.72 20.23 -6.42
C MET A 15 8.00 21.00 -6.08
N GLY A 16 8.52 21.78 -7.04
CA GLY A 16 9.68 22.64 -6.84
C GLY A 16 9.33 24.02 -6.27
N VAL A 17 8.18 24.61 -6.64
CA VAL A 17 7.92 26.05 -6.40
C VAL A 17 6.86 26.33 -5.34
N MET A 18 5.84 25.47 -5.21
CA MET A 18 4.74 25.69 -4.27
C MET A 18 5.22 25.63 -2.81
N PRO A 19 4.67 26.46 -1.89
CA PRO A 19 4.94 26.36 -0.44
C PRO A 19 4.67 24.96 0.08
N ILE A 20 5.60 24.37 0.84
CA ILE A 20 5.59 22.94 1.22
C ILE A 20 4.29 22.52 1.92
N ASN A 21 3.80 23.35 2.86
CA ASN A 21 2.57 23.03 3.59
C ASN A 21 1.38 22.86 2.62
N LYS A 22 1.15 23.84 1.76
CA LYS A 22 0.09 23.83 0.75
C LYS A 22 0.28 22.68 -0.26
N LEU A 23 1.53 22.42 -0.67
CA LEU A 23 1.88 21.34 -1.58
C LEU A 23 1.56 19.98 -0.97
N LEU A 24 2.03 19.74 0.26
CA LEU A 24 1.83 18.47 0.97
C LEU A 24 0.34 18.17 1.16
N ILE A 25 -0.45 19.15 1.60
CA ILE A 25 -1.90 18.99 1.74
C ILE A 25 -2.54 18.71 0.38
N SER A 26 -2.22 19.49 -0.65
CA SER A 26 -2.83 19.34 -1.99
C SER A 26 -2.52 18.00 -2.65
N MET A 27 -1.39 17.38 -2.32
CA MET A 27 -1.01 16.06 -2.84
C MET A 27 -1.48 14.91 -1.96
N SER A 28 -1.47 15.09 -0.64
CA SER A 28 -1.79 14.02 0.29
C SER A 28 -3.29 13.89 0.56
N LEU A 29 -4.04 14.98 0.62
CA LEU A 29 -5.47 14.91 0.93
C LEU A 29 -6.27 14.06 -0.08
N PRO A 30 -6.09 14.20 -1.41
CA PRO A 30 -6.74 13.30 -2.36
C PRO A 30 -6.37 11.83 -2.13
N MET A 31 -5.11 11.56 -1.81
CA MET A 31 -4.64 10.20 -1.54
C MET A 31 -5.18 9.63 -0.23
N MET A 32 -5.32 10.46 0.81
CA MET A 32 -5.95 10.06 2.07
C MET A 32 -7.42 9.67 1.87
N ILE A 33 -8.16 10.48 1.12
CA ILE A 33 -9.55 10.18 0.76
C ILE A 33 -9.63 8.86 -0.01
N SER A 34 -8.76 8.68 -1.01
CA SER A 34 -8.70 7.47 -1.81
C SER A 34 -8.42 6.22 -0.97
N MET A 35 -7.47 6.30 -0.02
CA MET A 35 -7.15 5.19 0.88
C MET A 35 -8.31 4.87 1.83
N LEU A 36 -9.05 5.88 2.32
CA LEU A 36 -10.25 5.66 3.12
C LEU A 36 -11.37 4.99 2.31
N VAL A 37 -11.60 5.43 1.07
CA VAL A 37 -12.56 4.78 0.16
C VAL A 37 -12.15 3.33 -0.08
N GLN A 38 -10.85 3.05 -0.24
CA GLN A 38 -10.35 1.69 -0.39
C GLN A 38 -10.60 0.84 0.87
N ALA A 39 -10.42 1.39 2.06
CA ALA A 39 -10.74 0.68 3.30
C ALA A 39 -12.24 0.34 3.39
N LEU A 40 -13.10 1.29 3.01
CA LEU A 40 -14.54 1.09 3.01
C LEU A 40 -14.98 0.01 2.02
N TYR A 41 -14.49 0.03 0.77
CA TYR A 41 -14.89 -0.97 -0.21
C TYR A 41 -14.43 -2.38 0.20
N ASN A 42 -13.24 -2.53 0.79
CA ASN A 42 -12.77 -3.84 1.29
C ASN A 42 -13.70 -4.42 2.37
N ILE A 43 -14.28 -3.54 3.21
CA ILE A 43 -15.27 -3.97 4.22
C ILE A 43 -16.57 -4.39 3.55
N VAL A 44 -17.04 -3.61 2.57
CA VAL A 44 -18.29 -3.89 1.83
C VAL A 44 -18.19 -5.22 1.07
N ASP A 45 -17.10 -5.44 0.33
CA ASP A 45 -16.81 -6.70 -0.37
C ASP A 45 -16.83 -7.90 0.59
N SER A 46 -16.16 -7.76 1.75
CA SER A 46 -16.15 -8.80 2.79
C SER A 46 -17.56 -9.13 3.32
N ILE A 47 -18.44 -8.11 3.44
CA ILE A 47 -19.83 -8.29 3.87
C ILE A 47 -20.62 -9.07 2.82
N PHE A 48 -20.50 -8.74 1.54
CA PHE A 48 -21.21 -9.45 0.47
C PHE A 48 -20.74 -10.90 0.34
N VAL A 49 -19.44 -11.17 0.40
CA VAL A 49 -18.91 -12.53 0.38
C VAL A 49 -19.42 -13.35 1.58
N ALA A 50 -19.51 -12.73 2.77
CA ALA A 50 -20.03 -13.40 3.97
C ALA A 50 -21.51 -13.78 3.87
N GLN A 51 -22.29 -13.09 3.04
CA GLN A 51 -23.70 -13.42 2.80
C GLN A 51 -23.90 -14.60 1.83
N VAL A 52 -22.86 -15.06 1.14
CA VAL A 52 -22.96 -16.23 0.22
C VAL A 52 -23.11 -17.51 1.01
N ASN A 53 -22.07 -17.92 1.71
CA ASN A 53 -22.01 -19.04 2.65
C ASN A 53 -20.64 -19.09 3.35
N GLU A 54 -20.49 -19.93 4.37
CA GLU A 54 -19.22 -20.09 5.11
C GLU A 54 -18.07 -20.63 4.26
N TYR A 55 -18.35 -21.47 3.26
CA TYR A 55 -17.34 -22.02 2.36
C TYR A 55 -16.71 -20.93 1.47
N ALA A 56 -17.49 -19.96 1.02
CA ALA A 56 -16.99 -18.83 0.24
C ALA A 56 -16.06 -17.95 1.08
N VAL A 57 -16.44 -17.62 2.32
CA VAL A 57 -15.60 -16.87 3.25
C VAL A 57 -14.27 -17.59 3.52
N ARG A 58 -14.35 -18.90 3.78
CA ARG A 58 -13.17 -19.73 4.02
C ARG A 58 -12.26 -19.80 2.78
N ALA A 59 -12.85 -19.93 1.60
CA ALA A 59 -12.11 -19.98 0.34
C ALA A 59 -11.35 -18.67 0.07
N VAL A 60 -11.99 -17.50 0.23
CA VAL A 60 -11.38 -16.18 0.07
C VAL A 60 -10.27 -15.96 1.12
N SER A 61 -10.49 -16.41 2.35
CA SER A 61 -9.47 -16.33 3.41
C SER A 61 -8.21 -17.15 3.08
N LEU A 62 -8.39 -18.37 2.53
CA LEU A 62 -7.26 -19.21 2.08
C LEU A 62 -6.58 -18.65 0.82
N ALA A 63 -7.31 -17.90 0.00
CA ALA A 63 -6.80 -17.22 -1.19
C ALA A 63 -5.96 -15.97 -0.86
N PHE A 64 -6.21 -15.36 0.29
CA PHE A 64 -5.64 -14.06 0.69
C PHE A 64 -4.10 -13.98 0.59
N PRO A 65 -3.28 -14.98 0.97
CA PRO A 65 -1.82 -14.89 0.87
C PRO A 65 -1.33 -14.67 -0.56
N VAL A 66 -1.90 -15.36 -1.55
CA VAL A 66 -1.52 -15.23 -2.96
C VAL A 66 -1.95 -13.87 -3.51
N GLN A 67 -3.18 -13.44 -3.19
CA GLN A 67 -3.70 -12.13 -3.59
C GLN A 67 -2.88 -11.01 -2.97
N SER A 68 -2.53 -11.11 -1.69
CA SER A 68 -1.69 -10.14 -0.98
C SER A 68 -0.28 -10.05 -1.59
N LEU A 69 0.31 -11.18 -1.97
CA LEU A 69 1.60 -11.20 -2.67
C LEU A 69 1.52 -10.51 -4.04
N MET A 70 0.45 -10.76 -4.80
CA MET A 70 0.22 -10.10 -6.09
C MET A 70 0.13 -8.58 -5.93
N ILE A 71 -0.65 -8.11 -4.96
CA ILE A 71 -0.77 -6.68 -4.63
C ILE A 71 0.58 -6.11 -4.19
N ALA A 72 1.32 -6.83 -3.34
CA ALA A 72 2.63 -6.41 -2.87
C ALA A 72 3.63 -6.22 -4.03
N VAL A 73 3.63 -7.12 -5.01
CA VAL A 73 4.48 -7.02 -6.21
C VAL A 73 4.06 -5.83 -7.07
N ALA A 74 2.77 -5.65 -7.32
CA ALA A 74 2.26 -4.52 -8.11
C ALA A 74 2.60 -3.17 -7.46
N VAL A 75 2.28 -3.01 -6.18
CA VAL A 75 2.52 -1.76 -5.42
C VAL A 75 4.02 -1.51 -5.23
N GLY A 76 4.79 -2.53 -4.84
CA GLY A 76 6.21 -2.39 -4.58
C GLY A 76 7.01 -2.00 -5.83
N THR A 77 6.74 -2.64 -6.98
CA THR A 77 7.32 -2.26 -8.27
C THR A 77 6.99 -0.81 -8.61
N SER A 78 5.74 -0.42 -8.44
CA SER A 78 5.26 0.94 -8.73
C SER A 78 5.86 2.00 -7.79
N VAL A 79 6.14 1.67 -6.51
CA VAL A 79 6.86 2.55 -5.57
C VAL A 79 8.27 2.84 -6.05
N GLY A 80 8.98 1.81 -6.56
CA GLY A 80 10.31 1.99 -7.15
C GLY A 80 10.29 2.94 -8.35
N VAL A 81 9.31 2.80 -9.24
CA VAL A 81 9.12 3.71 -10.37
C VAL A 81 8.81 5.13 -9.89
N ASN A 82 7.91 5.30 -8.92
CA ASN A 82 7.55 6.61 -8.38
C ASN A 82 8.78 7.36 -7.82
N ALA A 83 9.58 6.70 -6.99
CA ALA A 83 10.77 7.31 -6.39
C ALA A 83 11.80 7.74 -7.44
N LEU A 84 12.13 6.85 -8.38
CA LEU A 84 13.14 7.12 -9.42
C LEU A 84 12.66 8.15 -10.43
N LEU A 85 11.38 8.08 -10.84
CA LEU A 85 10.79 9.01 -11.80
C LEU A 85 10.70 10.43 -11.21
N SER A 86 10.22 10.57 -9.97
CA SER A 86 10.14 11.85 -9.27
C SER A 86 11.53 12.47 -9.08
N LYS A 87 12.54 11.67 -8.73
CA LYS A 87 13.94 12.12 -8.64
C LYS A 87 14.44 12.62 -9.99
N SER A 88 14.25 11.85 -11.07
CA SER A 88 14.70 12.22 -12.42
C SER A 88 14.02 13.49 -12.95
N LEU A 89 12.74 13.70 -12.58
CA LEU A 89 12.03 14.96 -12.84
C LEU A 89 12.67 16.14 -12.11
N GLY A 90 13.07 15.95 -10.86
CA GLY A 90 13.78 16.96 -10.07
C GLY A 90 15.16 17.31 -10.68
N GLU A 91 15.86 16.31 -11.18
CA GLU A 91 17.13 16.44 -11.95
C GLU A 91 16.93 17.13 -13.31
N LYS A 92 15.68 17.37 -13.75
CA LYS A 92 15.29 17.86 -15.09
C LYS A 92 15.80 16.96 -16.23
N ASN A 93 16.06 15.69 -15.96
CA ASN A 93 16.52 14.71 -16.94
C ASN A 93 15.32 13.95 -17.57
N PHE A 94 14.69 14.59 -18.56
CA PHE A 94 13.48 14.07 -19.20
C PHE A 94 13.72 12.77 -19.99
N ASP A 95 14.93 12.55 -20.51
CA ASP A 95 15.28 11.30 -21.17
C ASP A 95 15.27 10.13 -20.18
N LYS A 96 15.83 10.34 -18.99
CA LYS A 96 15.79 9.37 -17.91
C LYS A 96 14.36 9.16 -17.39
N VAL A 97 13.54 10.22 -17.28
CA VAL A 97 12.12 10.15 -16.94
C VAL A 97 11.38 9.20 -17.88
N ASN A 98 11.53 9.38 -19.20
CA ASN A 98 10.87 8.56 -20.21
C ASN A 98 11.38 7.12 -20.20
N ARG A 99 12.68 6.89 -19.97
CA ARG A 99 13.27 5.55 -19.80
C ARG A 99 12.73 4.85 -18.57
N VAL A 100 12.64 5.53 -17.43
CA VAL A 100 12.07 4.97 -16.19
C VAL A 100 10.61 4.62 -16.39
N ALA A 101 9.82 5.47 -17.02
CA ALA A 101 8.42 5.21 -17.31
C ALA A 101 8.23 3.98 -18.22
N GLY A 102 8.98 3.89 -19.32
CA GLY A 102 8.93 2.74 -20.23
C GLY A 102 9.34 1.42 -19.56
N ASN A 103 10.46 1.42 -18.80
CA ASN A 103 10.91 0.25 -18.05
C ASN A 103 9.96 -0.12 -16.90
N GLY A 104 9.27 0.87 -16.32
CA GLY A 104 8.21 0.64 -15.33
C GLY A 104 7.02 -0.12 -15.92
N VAL A 105 6.52 0.32 -17.10
CA VAL A 105 5.44 -0.38 -17.80
C VAL A 105 5.89 -1.79 -18.22
N PHE A 106 7.09 -1.93 -18.75
CA PHE A 106 7.66 -3.23 -19.10
C PHE A 106 7.70 -4.16 -17.86
N SER A 107 8.20 -3.69 -16.74
CA SER A 107 8.24 -4.46 -15.49
C SER A 107 6.84 -4.86 -15.01
N ALA A 108 5.85 -3.98 -15.13
CA ALA A 108 4.46 -4.29 -14.79
C ALA A 108 3.89 -5.40 -15.69
N ILE A 109 4.19 -5.37 -16.98
CA ILE A 109 3.78 -6.42 -17.93
C ILE A 109 4.45 -7.76 -17.60
N VAL A 110 5.74 -7.76 -17.30
CA VAL A 110 6.48 -8.98 -16.89
C VAL A 110 5.88 -9.57 -15.61
N CYS A 111 5.61 -8.74 -14.60
CA CYS A 111 4.97 -9.20 -13.37
C CYS A 111 3.56 -9.75 -13.64
N TYR A 112 2.77 -9.09 -14.48
CA TYR A 112 1.47 -9.61 -14.92
C TYR A 112 1.59 -10.99 -15.58
N LEU A 113 2.52 -11.17 -16.53
CA LEU A 113 2.71 -12.45 -17.21
C LEU A 113 3.12 -13.56 -16.22
N LEU A 114 3.92 -13.22 -15.19
CA LEU A 114 4.25 -14.15 -14.12
C LEU A 114 2.99 -14.60 -13.35
N PHE A 115 2.14 -13.66 -12.94
CA PHE A 115 0.90 -13.99 -12.23
C PHE A 115 -0.15 -14.66 -13.13
N LEU A 116 -0.19 -14.34 -14.42
CA LEU A 116 -0.97 -15.07 -15.40
C LEU A 116 -0.56 -16.56 -15.43
N LEU A 117 0.75 -16.84 -15.50
CA LEU A 117 1.28 -18.20 -15.48
C LEU A 117 0.95 -18.91 -14.14
N ILE A 118 1.11 -18.24 -13.01
CA ILE A 118 0.72 -18.74 -11.69
C ILE A 118 -0.77 -19.08 -11.68
N GLY A 119 -1.62 -18.18 -12.18
CA GLY A 119 -3.07 -18.35 -12.27
C GLY A 119 -3.49 -19.57 -13.08
N MET A 120 -2.77 -19.87 -14.16
CA MET A 120 -3.05 -21.01 -15.02
C MET A 120 -2.53 -22.34 -14.50
N THR A 121 -1.41 -22.34 -13.74
CA THR A 121 -0.69 -23.57 -13.41
C THR A 121 -0.69 -23.93 -11.94
N LEU A 122 -0.50 -22.96 -11.04
CA LEU A 122 -0.20 -23.21 -9.60
C LEU A 122 -1.41 -23.10 -8.68
N ILE A 123 -2.51 -22.46 -9.10
CA ILE A 123 -3.64 -22.22 -8.20
C ILE A 123 -4.33 -23.52 -7.77
N ARG A 124 -4.53 -24.47 -8.69
CA ARG A 124 -5.15 -25.76 -8.37
C ARG A 124 -4.34 -26.57 -7.35
N PRO A 125 -3.03 -26.83 -7.55
CA PRO A 125 -2.24 -27.54 -6.54
C PRO A 125 -2.10 -26.75 -5.24
N PHE A 126 -2.02 -25.41 -5.28
CA PHE A 126 -2.01 -24.60 -4.09
C PHE A 126 -3.29 -24.79 -3.26
N MET A 127 -4.46 -24.63 -3.84
CA MET A 127 -5.73 -24.81 -3.12
C MET A 127 -5.94 -26.25 -2.62
N ALA A 128 -5.45 -27.25 -3.37
CA ALA A 128 -5.48 -28.63 -2.94
C ALA A 128 -4.61 -28.90 -1.70
N SER A 129 -3.49 -28.16 -1.55
CA SER A 129 -2.64 -28.23 -0.35
C SER A 129 -3.23 -27.51 0.87
N GLN A 130 -4.20 -26.60 0.68
CA GLN A 130 -4.77 -25.79 1.75
C GLN A 130 -6.02 -26.43 2.38
N THR A 131 -6.78 -27.23 1.64
CA THR A 131 -8.04 -27.81 2.12
C THR A 131 -8.44 -29.06 1.37
N ASP A 132 -8.99 -30.03 2.13
CA ASP A 132 -9.61 -31.25 1.58
C ASP A 132 -11.11 -31.06 1.26
N VAL A 133 -11.71 -29.94 1.69
CA VAL A 133 -13.12 -29.65 1.45
C VAL A 133 -13.30 -29.20 0.00
N GLU A 134 -13.90 -30.05 -0.83
CA GLU A 134 -14.06 -29.84 -2.28
C GLU A 134 -14.73 -28.51 -2.62
N GLN A 135 -15.75 -28.10 -1.88
CA GLN A 135 -16.48 -26.87 -2.15
C GLN A 135 -15.62 -25.62 -1.88
N VAL A 136 -14.84 -25.63 -0.78
CA VAL A 136 -13.89 -24.55 -0.46
C VAL A 136 -12.79 -24.48 -1.51
N ARG A 137 -12.29 -25.66 -1.94
CA ARG A 137 -11.28 -25.76 -2.99
C ARG A 137 -11.79 -25.20 -4.32
N SER A 138 -13.00 -25.57 -4.74
CA SER A 138 -13.62 -25.09 -5.98
C SER A 138 -13.80 -23.57 -5.97
N TYR A 139 -14.33 -22.99 -4.89
CA TYR A 139 -14.46 -21.55 -4.74
C TYR A 139 -13.11 -20.83 -4.78
N GLY A 140 -12.11 -21.36 -4.05
CA GLY A 140 -10.78 -20.78 -3.98
C GLY A 140 -10.06 -20.82 -5.33
N VAL A 141 -10.15 -21.93 -6.07
CA VAL A 141 -9.59 -22.05 -7.42
C VAL A 141 -10.25 -21.05 -8.36
N SER A 142 -11.58 -20.97 -8.39
CA SER A 142 -12.30 -20.02 -9.24
C SER A 142 -11.92 -18.58 -8.92
N TYR A 143 -11.94 -18.20 -7.65
CA TYR A 143 -11.59 -16.86 -7.18
C TYR A 143 -10.16 -16.45 -7.56
N LEU A 144 -9.16 -17.25 -7.16
CA LEU A 144 -7.75 -16.94 -7.39
C LEU A 144 -7.37 -17.00 -8.87
N SER A 145 -7.90 -17.96 -9.63
CA SER A 145 -7.61 -18.04 -11.05
C SER A 145 -8.07 -16.78 -11.78
N ILE A 146 -9.29 -16.28 -11.48
CA ILE A 146 -9.79 -15.03 -12.06
C ILE A 146 -8.89 -13.86 -11.66
N CYS A 147 -8.58 -13.72 -10.35
CA CYS A 147 -7.73 -12.63 -9.85
C CYS A 147 -6.33 -12.63 -10.50
N CYS A 148 -5.69 -13.81 -10.65
CA CYS A 148 -4.34 -13.89 -11.19
C CYS A 148 -4.32 -13.78 -12.73
N ILE A 149 -5.23 -14.44 -13.44
CA ILE A 149 -5.28 -14.41 -14.90
C ILE A 149 -5.61 -13.01 -15.41
N CYS A 150 -6.54 -12.34 -14.75
CA CYS A 150 -6.97 -11.00 -15.12
C CYS A 150 -6.22 -9.89 -14.36
N SER A 151 -5.08 -10.19 -13.72
CA SER A 151 -4.31 -9.23 -12.92
C SER A 151 -3.68 -8.07 -13.71
N ALA A 152 -3.77 -8.06 -15.05
CA ALA A 152 -3.34 -6.94 -15.88
C ALA A 152 -3.90 -5.59 -15.37
N GLY A 153 -5.16 -5.58 -14.91
CA GLY A 153 -5.82 -4.40 -14.37
C GLY A 153 -5.01 -3.76 -13.25
N ILE A 154 -4.69 -4.51 -12.20
CA ILE A 154 -3.97 -3.97 -11.04
C ILE A 154 -2.53 -3.54 -11.38
N PHE A 155 -1.80 -4.29 -12.21
CA PHE A 155 -0.43 -3.93 -12.60
C PHE A 155 -0.39 -2.65 -13.44
N ILE A 156 -1.29 -2.50 -14.42
CA ILE A 156 -1.38 -1.29 -15.25
C ILE A 156 -1.91 -0.11 -14.43
N GLN A 157 -2.95 -0.31 -13.62
CA GLN A 157 -3.49 0.72 -12.75
C GLN A 157 -2.41 1.32 -11.87
N THR A 158 -1.71 0.48 -11.08
CA THR A 158 -0.74 0.95 -10.09
C THR A 158 0.43 1.70 -10.73
N ILE A 159 0.94 1.23 -11.88
CA ILE A 159 2.07 1.89 -12.54
C ILE A 159 1.67 3.28 -13.08
N PHE A 160 0.52 3.40 -13.76
CA PHE A 160 0.06 4.69 -14.31
C PHE A 160 -0.35 5.67 -13.21
N GLU A 161 -0.97 5.19 -12.13
CA GLU A 161 -1.25 6.00 -10.95
C GLU A 161 0.03 6.55 -10.30
N LYS A 162 1.08 5.74 -10.19
CA LYS A 162 2.37 6.19 -9.65
C LYS A 162 3.08 7.18 -10.57
N MET A 163 2.92 7.06 -11.89
CA MET A 163 3.39 8.08 -12.84
C MET A 163 2.63 9.41 -12.69
N LEU A 164 1.32 9.38 -12.43
CA LEU A 164 0.54 10.59 -12.13
C LEU A 164 0.96 11.20 -10.78
N GLN A 165 1.19 10.38 -9.76
CA GLN A 165 1.66 10.84 -8.45
C GLN A 165 3.05 11.47 -8.55
N SER A 166 3.97 10.86 -9.29
CA SER A 166 5.35 11.33 -9.45
C SER A 166 5.48 12.67 -10.15
N THR A 167 4.46 13.09 -10.91
CA THR A 167 4.36 14.42 -11.53
C THR A 167 3.50 15.41 -10.72
N GLY A 168 3.08 15.00 -9.52
CA GLY A 168 2.27 15.84 -8.63
C GLY A 168 0.77 15.84 -8.94
N LYS A 169 0.28 14.94 -9.78
CA LYS A 169 -1.13 14.89 -10.24
C LYS A 169 -1.99 13.90 -9.46
N THR A 170 -1.87 13.93 -8.14
CA THR A 170 -2.52 12.98 -7.20
C THR A 170 -4.06 13.02 -7.24
N ILE A 171 -4.65 14.14 -7.63
CA ILE A 171 -6.11 14.24 -7.76
C ILE A 171 -6.67 13.27 -8.81
N TYR A 172 -5.96 13.08 -9.92
CA TYR A 172 -6.38 12.10 -10.94
C TYR A 172 -6.29 10.67 -10.43
N THR A 173 -5.27 10.37 -9.61
CA THR A 173 -5.16 9.06 -8.95
C THR A 173 -6.35 8.81 -8.01
N MET A 174 -6.79 9.83 -7.26
CA MET A 174 -7.99 9.71 -6.43
C MET A 174 -9.23 9.37 -7.27
N PHE A 175 -9.41 10.02 -8.41
CA PHE A 175 -10.55 9.73 -9.30
C PHE A 175 -10.47 8.32 -9.89
N THR A 176 -9.29 7.87 -10.35
CA THR A 176 -9.13 6.53 -10.94
C THR A 176 -9.39 5.43 -9.91
N GLN A 177 -8.84 5.56 -8.70
CA GLN A 177 -9.12 4.64 -7.60
C GLN A 177 -10.59 4.68 -7.16
N GLY A 178 -11.17 5.89 -7.08
CA GLY A 178 -12.59 6.06 -6.75
C GLY A 178 -13.52 5.39 -7.76
N ILE A 179 -13.28 5.56 -9.05
CA ILE A 179 -14.05 4.89 -10.11
C ILE A 179 -13.94 3.37 -9.98
N GLY A 180 -12.75 2.84 -9.74
CA GLY A 180 -12.53 1.41 -9.53
C GLY A 180 -13.30 0.86 -8.33
N ALA A 181 -13.23 1.56 -7.19
CA ALA A 181 -13.93 1.18 -5.97
C ALA A 181 -15.44 1.23 -6.12
N ILE A 182 -16.00 2.29 -6.73
CA ILE A 182 -17.43 2.43 -6.99
C ILE A 182 -17.90 1.31 -7.93
N THR A 183 -17.15 1.03 -9.00
CA THR A 183 -17.46 -0.07 -9.92
C THR A 183 -17.52 -1.40 -9.20
N ASN A 184 -16.54 -1.70 -8.35
CA ASN A 184 -16.53 -2.93 -7.55
C ASN A 184 -17.76 -3.01 -6.64
N ILE A 185 -18.05 -1.98 -5.84
CA ILE A 185 -19.21 -1.95 -4.92
C ILE A 185 -20.54 -2.17 -5.65
N ILE A 186 -20.69 -1.63 -6.87
CA ILE A 186 -21.91 -1.82 -7.68
C ILE A 186 -21.97 -3.23 -8.24
N LEU A 187 -20.86 -3.78 -8.73
CA LEU A 187 -20.82 -5.09 -9.39
C LEU A 187 -20.85 -6.25 -8.39
N ASP A 188 -20.36 -6.08 -7.17
CA ASP A 188 -20.35 -7.14 -6.16
C ASP A 188 -21.73 -7.78 -5.96
N PRO A 189 -22.78 -7.05 -5.55
CA PRO A 189 -24.09 -7.67 -5.35
C PRO A 189 -24.69 -8.22 -6.66
N ILE A 190 -24.42 -7.59 -7.78
CA ILE A 190 -24.96 -8.00 -9.10
C ILE A 190 -24.37 -9.34 -9.54
N LEU A 191 -23.06 -9.54 -9.35
CA LEU A 191 -22.34 -10.73 -9.81
C LEU A 191 -22.36 -11.84 -8.77
N ILE A 192 -22.28 -11.50 -7.49
CA ILE A 192 -22.29 -12.48 -6.39
C ILE A 192 -23.65 -13.17 -6.31
N PHE A 193 -24.73 -12.39 -6.28
CA PHE A 193 -26.10 -12.92 -6.10
C PHE A 193 -26.84 -13.19 -7.41
N GLY A 194 -26.39 -12.57 -8.51
CA GLY A 194 -27.03 -12.63 -9.81
C GLY A 194 -28.31 -11.79 -9.91
N ILE A 195 -28.82 -11.67 -11.14
CA ILE A 195 -30.13 -11.09 -11.43
C ILE A 195 -30.97 -12.17 -12.11
N PRO A 196 -32.10 -12.60 -11.54
CA PRO A 196 -32.93 -13.65 -12.10
C PRO A 196 -33.26 -13.40 -13.58
N GLY A 197 -32.96 -14.37 -14.44
CA GLY A 197 -33.22 -14.31 -15.87
C GLY A 197 -32.22 -13.46 -16.72
N VAL A 198 -31.28 -12.76 -16.09
CA VAL A 198 -30.32 -11.87 -16.80
C VAL A 198 -28.87 -12.28 -16.51
N ILE A 199 -28.49 -12.39 -15.24
CA ILE A 199 -27.11 -12.67 -14.81
C ILE A 199 -27.13 -13.87 -13.86
N PRO A 200 -26.38 -14.96 -14.16
CA PRO A 200 -26.31 -16.12 -13.27
C PRO A 200 -25.61 -15.73 -11.96
N ARG A 201 -25.99 -16.39 -10.89
CA ARG A 201 -25.33 -16.27 -9.58
C ARG A 201 -23.92 -16.86 -9.66
N MET A 202 -22.89 -16.03 -9.43
CA MET A 202 -21.49 -16.43 -9.55
C MET A 202 -20.79 -16.65 -8.20
N GLU A 203 -21.42 -16.26 -7.10
CA GLU A 203 -20.91 -16.44 -5.72
C GLU A 203 -19.48 -15.89 -5.54
N ALA A 204 -18.53 -16.69 -5.03
CA ALA A 204 -17.15 -16.25 -4.83
C ALA A 204 -16.45 -15.82 -6.15
N ALA A 205 -16.76 -16.47 -7.28
CA ALA A 205 -16.25 -16.05 -8.58
C ALA A 205 -16.78 -14.66 -8.98
N GLY A 206 -18.01 -14.33 -8.59
CA GLY A 206 -18.63 -13.01 -8.81
C GLY A 206 -17.85 -11.89 -8.12
N ALA A 207 -17.41 -12.08 -6.88
CA ALA A 207 -16.56 -11.13 -6.15
C ALA A 207 -15.22 -10.93 -6.87
N ALA A 208 -14.59 -12.01 -7.37
CA ALA A 208 -13.34 -11.90 -8.14
C ALA A 208 -13.54 -11.11 -9.45
N VAL A 209 -14.62 -11.38 -10.19
CA VAL A 209 -14.93 -10.67 -11.45
C VAL A 209 -15.22 -9.20 -11.18
N ALA A 210 -15.97 -8.86 -10.13
CA ALA A 210 -16.25 -7.49 -9.75
C ALA A 210 -14.96 -6.71 -9.41
N THR A 211 -14.09 -7.31 -8.60
CA THR A 211 -12.80 -6.75 -8.23
C THR A 211 -11.91 -6.47 -9.45
N VAL A 212 -11.76 -7.48 -10.31
CA VAL A 212 -10.92 -7.36 -11.52
C VAL A 212 -11.50 -6.35 -12.50
N THR A 213 -12.83 -6.32 -12.68
CA THR A 213 -13.48 -5.34 -13.55
C THR A 213 -13.26 -3.93 -13.04
N GLY A 214 -13.39 -3.70 -11.72
CA GLY A 214 -13.07 -2.42 -11.09
C GLY A 214 -11.63 -1.98 -11.35
N GLN A 215 -10.67 -2.91 -11.22
CA GLN A 215 -9.25 -2.65 -11.50
C GLN A 215 -8.97 -2.34 -12.98
N ILE A 216 -9.62 -3.04 -13.92
CA ILE A 216 -9.47 -2.80 -15.37
C ILE A 216 -10.04 -1.42 -15.73
N ILE A 217 -11.20 -1.05 -15.20
CA ILE A 217 -11.80 0.27 -15.44
C ILE A 217 -10.93 1.38 -14.83
N ALA A 218 -10.42 1.19 -13.61
CA ALA A 218 -9.47 2.09 -12.99
C ALA A 218 -8.17 2.22 -13.81
N ALA A 219 -7.65 1.10 -14.34
CA ALA A 219 -6.47 1.09 -15.22
C ALA A 219 -6.72 1.89 -16.50
N ALA A 220 -7.86 1.67 -17.17
CA ALA A 220 -8.24 2.43 -18.36
C ALA A 220 -8.35 3.93 -18.07
N ALA A 221 -8.97 4.29 -16.95
CA ALA A 221 -9.05 5.68 -16.50
C ALA A 221 -7.66 6.28 -16.18
N ALA A 222 -6.77 5.51 -15.53
CA ALA A 222 -5.41 5.96 -15.22
C ALA A 222 -4.57 6.18 -16.47
N VAL A 223 -4.66 5.27 -17.44
CA VAL A 223 -4.03 5.39 -18.76
C VAL A 223 -4.56 6.62 -19.49
N PHE A 224 -5.88 6.81 -19.54
CA PHE A 224 -6.50 8.00 -20.15
C PHE A 224 -6.01 9.29 -19.50
N CYS A 225 -6.04 9.37 -18.16
CA CYS A 225 -5.56 10.53 -17.41
C CYS A 225 -4.08 10.80 -17.68
N HIS A 226 -3.26 9.75 -17.77
CA HIS A 226 -1.85 9.88 -18.07
C HIS A 226 -1.63 10.53 -19.44
N PHE A 227 -2.21 9.99 -20.51
CA PHE A 227 -2.00 10.53 -21.86
C PHE A 227 -2.64 11.91 -22.05
N ARG A 228 -3.73 12.22 -21.35
CA ARG A 228 -4.45 13.50 -21.50
C ARG A 228 -3.85 14.63 -20.67
N PHE A 229 -3.34 14.33 -19.49
CA PHE A 229 -2.95 15.36 -18.51
C PHE A 229 -1.49 15.28 -18.08
N ASN A 230 -0.74 14.21 -18.36
CA ASN A 230 0.63 14.03 -17.89
C ASN A 230 1.68 14.30 -18.97
N ASN A 231 1.81 15.57 -19.37
CA ASN A 231 2.71 16.01 -20.44
C ASN A 231 4.21 15.89 -20.08
N GLU A 232 4.53 15.71 -18.80
CA GLU A 232 5.91 15.64 -18.31
C GLU A 232 6.55 14.27 -18.52
N VAL A 233 5.76 13.24 -18.74
CA VAL A 233 6.19 11.85 -18.97
C VAL A 233 5.69 11.38 -20.32
N LYS A 234 6.60 11.17 -21.25
CA LYS A 234 6.27 10.71 -22.61
C LYS A 234 6.66 9.23 -22.74
N LEU A 235 5.67 8.36 -22.86
CA LEU A 235 5.91 6.95 -23.13
C LEU A 235 6.27 6.77 -24.63
N GLN A 236 7.51 6.39 -24.89
CA GLN A 236 7.97 6.05 -26.22
C GLN A 236 7.79 4.54 -26.44
N ILE A 237 6.78 4.16 -27.21
CA ILE A 237 6.49 2.75 -27.53
C ILE A 237 7.35 2.29 -28.71
N LYS A 238 7.54 3.17 -29.71
CA LYS A 238 8.38 2.86 -30.88
C LYS A 238 9.85 2.97 -30.51
N GLY A 239 10.60 1.88 -30.76
CA GLY A 239 12.04 1.83 -30.46
C GLY A 239 12.36 1.64 -28.97
N PHE A 240 11.37 1.25 -28.15
CA PHE A 240 11.64 0.93 -26.75
C PHE A 240 12.46 -0.35 -26.62
N HIS A 241 13.56 -0.27 -25.87
CA HIS A 241 14.37 -1.41 -25.48
C HIS A 241 14.45 -1.49 -23.96
N PRO A 242 14.17 -2.64 -23.32
CA PRO A 242 14.33 -2.81 -21.88
C PRO A 242 15.78 -2.56 -21.47
N GLU A 243 15.97 -1.69 -20.49
CA GLU A 243 17.29 -1.31 -19.98
C GLU A 243 17.48 -1.90 -18.57
N LEU A 244 18.35 -2.92 -18.49
CA LEU A 244 18.59 -3.65 -17.24
C LEU A 244 19.12 -2.73 -16.11
N SER A 245 19.90 -1.71 -16.45
CA SER A 245 20.42 -0.73 -15.49
C SER A 245 19.30 0.07 -14.84
N THR A 246 18.33 0.53 -15.63
CA THR A 246 17.13 1.25 -15.15
C THR A 246 16.22 0.32 -14.34
N ILE A 247 16.00 -0.92 -14.80
CA ILE A 247 15.22 -1.92 -14.05
C ILE A 247 15.87 -2.21 -12.69
N LYS A 248 17.19 -2.38 -12.61
CA LYS A 248 17.90 -2.55 -11.34
C LYS A 248 17.69 -1.36 -10.39
N GLN A 249 17.72 -0.13 -10.90
CA GLN A 249 17.46 1.07 -10.10
C GLN A 249 16.01 1.12 -9.58
N ILE A 250 15.02 0.73 -10.39
CA ILE A 250 13.62 0.62 -9.97
C ILE A 250 13.49 -0.40 -8.83
N TYR A 251 14.08 -1.58 -8.99
CA TYR A 251 13.97 -2.64 -7.99
C TYR A 251 14.89 -2.44 -6.77
N ALA A 252 15.87 -1.55 -6.81
CA ALA A 252 16.62 -1.16 -5.60
C ALA A 252 15.70 -0.58 -4.50
N VAL A 253 14.59 0.04 -4.89
CA VAL A 253 13.54 0.52 -3.98
C VAL A 253 12.31 -0.39 -4.04
N GLY A 254 11.96 -0.89 -5.22
CA GLY A 254 10.78 -1.71 -5.46
C GLY A 254 10.83 -3.05 -4.73
N ALA A 255 11.92 -3.80 -4.82
CA ALA A 255 12.03 -5.11 -4.16
C ALA A 255 11.95 -5.02 -2.62
N PRO A 256 12.67 -4.11 -1.94
CA PRO A 256 12.44 -3.86 -0.52
C PRO A 256 10.99 -3.48 -0.19
N SER A 257 10.32 -2.69 -1.05
CA SER A 257 8.93 -2.29 -0.84
C SER A 257 7.96 -3.46 -0.98
N ILE A 258 8.22 -4.42 -1.89
CA ILE A 258 7.47 -5.69 -1.99
C ILE A 258 7.55 -6.45 -0.65
N VAL A 259 8.74 -6.58 -0.09
CA VAL A 259 8.94 -7.27 1.20
C VAL A 259 8.18 -6.55 2.31
N VAL A 260 8.26 -5.21 2.39
CA VAL A 260 7.53 -4.40 3.39
C VAL A 260 6.02 -4.63 3.32
N GLN A 261 5.46 -4.75 2.11
CA GLN A 261 4.03 -5.02 1.91
C GLN A 261 3.66 -6.46 2.27
N ALA A 262 4.48 -7.43 1.87
CA ALA A 262 4.20 -8.86 2.09
C ALA A 262 4.37 -9.28 3.55
N ILE A 263 5.31 -8.66 4.27
CA ILE A 263 5.66 -9.06 5.65
C ILE A 263 4.48 -8.95 6.62
N GLY A 264 3.54 -8.01 6.37
CA GLY A 264 2.33 -7.85 7.16
C GLY A 264 1.44 -9.08 7.17
N SER A 265 1.33 -9.79 6.04
CA SER A 265 0.55 -11.03 5.95
C SER A 265 1.20 -12.16 6.75
N VAL A 266 2.53 -12.27 6.73
CA VAL A 266 3.28 -13.25 7.52
C VAL A 266 3.09 -12.98 9.01
N MET A 267 3.19 -11.71 9.43
CA MET A 267 2.96 -11.30 10.82
C MET A 267 1.53 -11.63 11.27
N THR A 268 0.53 -11.31 10.45
CA THR A 268 -0.87 -11.60 10.78
C THR A 268 -1.12 -13.10 10.93
N TYR A 269 -0.55 -13.92 10.05
CA TYR A 269 -0.61 -15.37 10.15
C TYR A 269 0.04 -15.88 11.45
N GLY A 270 1.25 -15.42 11.77
CA GLY A 270 1.96 -15.80 12.99
C GLY A 270 1.21 -15.41 14.27
N MET A 271 0.65 -14.19 14.31
CA MET A 271 -0.17 -13.74 15.43
C MET A 271 -1.44 -14.58 15.60
N ASN A 272 -2.12 -14.92 14.50
CA ASN A 272 -3.31 -15.78 14.55
C ASN A 272 -2.99 -17.17 15.09
N LEU A 273 -1.82 -17.75 14.77
CA LEU A 273 -1.38 -19.03 15.36
C LEU A 273 -1.17 -18.91 16.87
N ILE A 274 -0.54 -17.84 17.35
CA ILE A 274 -0.34 -17.61 18.79
C ILE A 274 -1.69 -17.40 19.50
N LEU A 275 -2.60 -16.63 18.91
CA LEU A 275 -3.89 -16.29 19.49
C LEU A 275 -4.93 -17.43 19.43
N ALA A 276 -4.70 -18.46 18.60
CA ALA A 276 -5.61 -19.60 18.45
C ALA A 276 -5.91 -20.34 19.77
N ALA A 277 -4.96 -20.30 20.71
CA ALA A 277 -5.11 -20.93 22.02
C ALA A 277 -5.98 -20.11 23.02
N TYR A 278 -6.43 -18.90 22.65
CA TYR A 278 -7.05 -17.94 23.57
C TYR A 278 -8.49 -17.55 23.17
N GLY A 279 -9.32 -18.52 22.79
CA GLY A 279 -10.76 -18.32 22.53
C GLY A 279 -11.04 -17.21 21.51
N VAL A 280 -11.73 -16.14 21.95
CA VAL A 280 -12.14 -15.01 21.08
C VAL A 280 -11.01 -14.07 20.67
N ALA A 281 -9.76 -14.31 21.12
CA ALA A 281 -8.66 -13.39 20.87
C ALA A 281 -8.33 -13.19 19.38
N GLN A 282 -8.47 -14.24 18.54
CA GLN A 282 -8.33 -14.10 17.09
C GLN A 282 -9.39 -13.17 16.49
N THR A 283 -10.64 -13.27 16.96
CA THR A 283 -11.73 -12.41 16.52
C THR A 283 -11.45 -10.95 16.92
N VAL A 284 -10.99 -10.71 18.16
CA VAL A 284 -10.56 -9.39 18.65
C VAL A 284 -9.47 -8.82 17.76
N PHE A 285 -8.47 -9.63 17.40
CA PHE A 285 -7.38 -9.21 16.54
C PHE A 285 -7.86 -8.83 15.12
N GLY A 286 -8.78 -9.61 14.54
CA GLY A 286 -9.42 -9.27 13.27
C GLY A 286 -10.21 -7.97 13.32
N LEU A 287 -10.98 -7.72 14.38
CA LEU A 287 -11.71 -6.47 14.59
C LEU A 287 -10.77 -5.28 14.78
N TYR A 288 -9.70 -5.47 15.53
CA TYR A 288 -8.65 -4.46 15.67
C TYR A 288 -8.11 -4.02 14.31
N PHE A 289 -7.78 -4.94 13.39
CA PHE A 289 -7.29 -4.59 12.05
C PHE A 289 -8.30 -3.77 11.25
N LYS A 290 -9.59 -4.08 11.34
CA LYS A 290 -10.63 -3.30 10.68
C LYS A 290 -10.69 -1.87 11.24
N LEU A 291 -10.66 -1.72 12.55
CA LEU A 291 -10.65 -0.41 13.22
C LEU A 291 -9.37 0.37 12.94
N GLN A 292 -8.21 -0.30 13.02
CA GLN A 292 -6.92 0.27 12.71
C GLN A 292 -6.85 0.84 11.28
N SER A 293 -7.48 0.18 10.31
CA SER A 293 -7.46 0.62 8.90
C SER A 293 -7.94 2.05 8.75
N PHE A 294 -8.94 2.50 9.49
CA PHE A 294 -9.43 3.88 9.44
C PHE A 294 -8.42 4.92 9.94
N VAL A 295 -7.50 4.51 10.81
CA VAL A 295 -6.44 5.39 11.35
C VAL A 295 -5.20 5.35 10.47
N PHE A 296 -4.82 4.17 9.97
CA PHE A 296 -3.58 3.96 9.23
C PHE A 296 -3.70 4.29 7.74
N MET A 297 -4.85 4.06 7.11
CA MET A 297 -5.04 4.37 5.69
C MET A 297 -4.79 5.85 5.34
N PRO A 298 -5.23 6.84 6.14
CA PRO A 298 -4.83 8.24 5.94
C PRO A 298 -3.31 8.45 5.97
N ILE A 299 -2.57 7.72 6.82
CA ILE A 299 -1.10 7.83 6.87
C ILE A 299 -0.46 7.29 5.60
N PHE A 300 -0.96 6.17 5.05
CA PHE A 300 -0.50 5.68 3.75
C PHE A 300 -0.84 6.66 2.63
N GLY A 301 -1.99 7.33 2.70
CA GLY A 301 -2.36 8.41 1.78
C GLY A 301 -1.41 9.60 1.89
N LEU A 302 -1.06 10.02 3.10
CA LEU A 302 -0.06 11.06 3.36
C LEU A 302 1.29 10.71 2.72
N ASN A 303 1.75 9.46 2.89
CA ASN A 303 3.00 8.99 2.31
C ASN A 303 2.98 8.97 0.78
N ASN A 304 1.86 8.56 0.16
CA ASN A 304 1.71 8.59 -1.29
C ASN A 304 1.83 10.01 -1.87
N GLY A 305 1.42 11.04 -1.11
CA GLY A 305 1.63 12.44 -1.49
C GLY A 305 3.04 12.94 -1.18
N MET A 306 3.64 12.51 -0.06
CA MET A 306 4.95 12.96 0.43
C MET A 306 6.12 12.42 -0.40
N VAL A 307 6.11 11.13 -0.75
CA VAL A 307 7.22 10.45 -1.43
C VAL A 307 7.66 11.18 -2.70
N PRO A 308 6.77 11.53 -3.64
CA PRO A 308 7.18 12.26 -4.84
C PRO A 308 7.72 13.66 -4.54
N ILE A 309 7.22 14.35 -3.51
CA ILE A 309 7.74 15.67 -3.12
C ILE A 309 9.19 15.56 -2.64
N ILE A 310 9.49 14.59 -1.77
CA ILE A 310 10.85 14.37 -1.26
C ILE A 310 11.79 13.95 -2.38
N ALA A 311 11.40 12.95 -3.19
CA ALA A 311 12.21 12.44 -4.28
C ALA A 311 12.53 13.51 -5.34
N TYR A 312 11.52 14.33 -5.71
CA TYR A 312 11.70 15.45 -6.63
C TYR A 312 12.69 16.48 -6.08
N ASN A 313 12.48 16.95 -4.84
CA ASN A 313 13.34 17.97 -4.24
C ASN A 313 14.75 17.44 -3.92
N TYR A 314 14.88 16.13 -3.70
CA TYR A 314 16.19 15.45 -3.63
C TYR A 314 16.91 15.53 -4.98
N GLY A 315 16.25 15.15 -6.08
CA GLY A 315 16.81 15.27 -7.43
C GLY A 315 17.12 16.71 -7.84
N ALA A 316 16.32 17.67 -7.36
CA ALA A 316 16.52 19.11 -7.62
C ALA A 316 17.57 19.78 -6.71
N GLY A 317 18.25 19.04 -5.82
CA GLY A 317 19.25 19.59 -4.90
C GLY A 317 18.71 20.54 -3.82
N ARG A 318 17.40 20.49 -3.53
CA ARG A 318 16.72 21.43 -2.62
C ARG A 318 16.57 20.86 -1.21
N ARG A 319 17.67 20.81 -0.47
CA ARG A 319 17.79 20.27 0.89
C ARG A 319 16.71 20.79 1.85
N ASP A 320 16.51 22.11 1.90
CA ASP A 320 15.59 22.73 2.84
C ASP A 320 14.14 22.26 2.64
N ARG A 321 13.75 22.05 1.38
CA ARG A 321 12.42 21.54 1.03
C ARG A 321 12.25 20.08 1.43
N VAL A 322 13.28 19.24 1.27
CA VAL A 322 13.30 17.84 1.73
C VAL A 322 13.09 17.79 3.24
N ILE A 323 13.88 18.53 4.02
CA ILE A 323 13.79 18.56 5.49
C ILE A 323 12.44 19.09 5.96
N LYS A 324 11.94 20.17 5.35
CA LYS A 324 10.64 20.75 5.71
C LYS A 324 9.49 19.79 5.40
N THR A 325 9.52 19.11 4.26
CA THR A 325 8.51 18.10 3.89
C THR A 325 8.52 16.94 4.90
N MET A 326 9.68 16.40 5.22
CA MET A 326 9.82 15.33 6.21
C MET A 326 9.26 15.74 7.58
N LYS A 327 9.65 16.90 8.11
CA LYS A 327 9.19 17.40 9.41
C LYS A 327 7.67 17.58 9.44
N LEU A 328 7.08 18.21 8.43
CA LEU A 328 5.63 18.40 8.34
C LEU A 328 4.88 17.08 8.22
N SER A 329 5.39 16.14 7.43
CA SER A 329 4.75 14.81 7.27
C SER A 329 4.77 14.02 8.57
N VAL A 330 5.89 14.04 9.31
CA VAL A 330 5.96 13.42 10.65
C VAL A 330 4.96 14.08 11.59
N THR A 331 4.88 15.42 11.62
CA THR A 331 3.94 16.14 12.46
C THR A 331 2.49 15.76 12.15
N TYR A 332 2.11 15.73 10.88
CA TYR A 332 0.74 15.34 10.48
C TYR A 332 0.44 13.88 10.80
N ALA A 333 1.37 12.97 10.52
CA ALA A 333 1.19 11.55 10.83
C ALA A 333 1.01 11.31 12.33
N VAL A 334 1.89 11.89 13.15
CA VAL A 334 1.80 11.76 14.62
C VAL A 334 0.50 12.39 15.15
N SER A 335 0.05 13.53 14.57
CA SER A 335 -1.23 14.16 14.96
C SER A 335 -2.43 13.27 14.62
N ILE A 336 -2.47 12.67 13.42
CA ILE A 336 -3.53 11.73 13.04
C ILE A 336 -3.52 10.50 13.95
N MET A 337 -2.34 9.95 14.22
CA MET A 337 -2.18 8.80 15.11
C MET A 337 -2.57 9.12 16.56
N LEU A 338 -2.31 10.33 17.03
CA LEU A 338 -2.76 10.79 18.33
C LEU A 338 -4.29 10.82 18.43
N VAL A 339 -4.97 11.29 17.38
CA VAL A 339 -6.45 11.25 17.33
C VAL A 339 -6.93 9.81 17.38
N GLY A 340 -6.33 8.90 16.57
CA GLY A 340 -6.65 7.48 16.59
C GLY A 340 -6.43 6.82 17.96
N LEU A 341 -5.31 7.16 18.63
CA LEU A 341 -5.02 6.71 19.99
C LEU A 341 -6.11 7.18 20.96
N LEU A 342 -6.45 8.47 20.95
CA LEU A 342 -7.47 9.02 21.84
C LEU A 342 -8.84 8.38 21.63
N VAL A 343 -9.25 8.17 20.39
CA VAL A 343 -10.52 7.50 20.04
C VAL A 343 -10.53 6.06 20.59
N MET A 344 -9.45 5.31 20.39
CA MET A 344 -9.37 3.92 20.89
C MET A 344 -9.19 3.82 22.42
N GLN A 345 -8.66 4.84 23.06
CA GLN A 345 -8.58 4.89 24.55
C GLN A 345 -9.92 5.25 25.19
N LEU A 346 -10.64 6.22 24.62
CA LEU A 346 -11.86 6.75 25.20
C LEU A 346 -13.09 5.91 24.89
N PHE A 347 -13.17 5.34 23.66
CA PHE A 347 -14.36 4.68 23.14
C PHE A 347 -14.15 3.21 22.69
N PRO A 348 -13.28 2.40 23.33
CA PRO A 348 -12.96 1.05 22.82
C PRO A 348 -14.18 0.13 22.81
N GLY A 349 -15.04 0.20 23.85
CA GLY A 349 -16.26 -0.60 23.93
C GLY A 349 -17.27 -0.25 22.85
N GLN A 350 -17.50 1.05 22.60
CA GLN A 350 -18.41 1.54 21.56
C GLN A 350 -17.94 1.12 20.15
N LEU A 351 -16.63 1.19 19.91
CA LEU A 351 -16.03 0.76 18.63
C LEU A 351 -16.23 -0.74 18.38
N LEU A 352 -16.07 -1.57 19.41
CA LEU A 352 -16.31 -3.02 19.30
C LEU A 352 -17.80 -3.32 19.13
N MET A 353 -18.68 -2.57 19.80
CA MET A 353 -20.13 -2.72 19.66
C MET A 353 -20.65 -2.42 18.24
N LEU A 354 -19.95 -1.62 17.42
CA LEU A 354 -20.26 -1.45 16.00
C LEU A 354 -20.23 -2.77 15.22
N PHE A 355 -19.52 -3.77 15.75
CA PHE A 355 -19.42 -5.13 15.18
C PHE A 355 -20.24 -6.17 15.94
N ASN A 356 -21.25 -5.74 16.72
CA ASN A 356 -22.10 -6.62 17.54
C ASN A 356 -21.29 -7.50 18.51
N ALA A 357 -20.28 -6.93 19.15
CA ALA A 357 -19.41 -7.65 20.07
C ALA A 357 -20.17 -8.22 21.27
N THR A 358 -19.96 -9.50 21.56
CA THR A 358 -20.45 -10.17 22.76
C THR A 358 -19.74 -9.66 24.01
N GLN A 359 -20.30 -9.91 25.21
CA GLN A 359 -19.68 -9.54 26.47
C GLN A 359 -18.29 -10.17 26.65
N GLU A 360 -18.10 -11.41 26.20
CA GLU A 360 -16.81 -12.09 26.23
C GLU A 360 -15.79 -11.37 25.33
N LEU A 361 -16.20 -10.97 24.13
CA LEU A 361 -15.37 -10.26 23.17
C LEU A 361 -14.99 -8.86 23.69
N LEU A 362 -15.88 -8.17 24.40
CA LEU A 362 -15.58 -6.88 25.05
C LEU A 362 -14.55 -7.04 26.17
N THR A 363 -14.64 -8.10 26.96
CA THR A 363 -13.70 -8.36 28.07
C THR A 363 -12.25 -8.52 27.58
N VAL A 364 -12.05 -9.15 26.43
CA VAL A 364 -10.73 -9.33 25.81
C VAL A 364 -10.36 -8.12 24.93
N GLY A 365 -11.33 -7.58 24.21
CA GLY A 365 -11.09 -6.57 23.17
C GLY A 365 -10.80 -5.16 23.71
N VAL A 366 -11.47 -4.74 24.78
CA VAL A 366 -11.22 -3.42 25.37
C VAL A 366 -9.77 -3.26 25.87
N PRO A 367 -9.21 -4.19 26.65
CA PRO A 367 -7.79 -4.14 27.01
C PRO A 367 -6.87 -4.23 25.78
N ALA A 368 -7.23 -5.05 24.77
CA ALA A 368 -6.46 -5.20 23.54
C ALA A 368 -6.33 -3.85 22.82
N LEU A 369 -7.45 -3.18 22.52
CA LEU A 369 -7.45 -1.89 21.83
C LEU A 369 -6.67 -0.85 22.59
N ARG A 370 -6.86 -0.75 23.92
CA ARG A 370 -6.16 0.22 24.78
C ARG A 370 -4.65 -0.02 24.81
N THR A 371 -4.21 -1.27 24.85
CA THR A 371 -2.78 -1.58 24.91
C THR A 371 -2.12 -1.37 23.55
N ILE A 372 -2.72 -1.88 22.47
CA ILE A 372 -2.11 -1.81 21.13
C ILE A 372 -2.03 -0.36 20.65
N CYS A 373 -3.05 0.47 20.89
CA CYS A 373 -3.05 1.85 20.37
C CYS A 373 -1.96 2.74 21.01
N LEU A 374 -1.36 2.36 22.16
CA LEU A 374 -0.21 3.06 22.72
C LEU A 374 0.97 3.15 21.74
N SER A 375 1.07 2.22 20.82
CA SER A 375 2.09 2.18 19.77
C SER A 375 1.84 3.15 18.61
N PHE A 376 0.64 3.72 18.47
CA PHE A 376 0.23 4.45 17.26
C PHE A 376 1.12 5.64 16.95
N MET A 377 1.46 6.46 17.92
CA MET A 377 2.32 7.63 17.68
C MET A 377 3.70 7.22 17.17
N LEU A 378 4.28 6.16 17.75
CA LEU A 378 5.56 5.60 17.31
C LEU A 378 5.44 5.03 15.90
N ALA A 379 4.36 4.28 15.61
CA ALA A 379 4.09 3.73 14.30
C ALA A 379 3.94 4.83 13.23
N GLY A 380 3.24 5.92 13.53
CA GLY A 380 3.12 7.06 12.61
C GLY A 380 4.47 7.66 12.22
N PHE A 381 5.36 7.84 13.19
CA PHE A 381 6.73 8.26 12.94
C PHE A 381 7.49 7.27 12.05
N CYS A 382 7.48 5.98 12.43
CA CYS A 382 8.22 4.93 11.71
C CYS A 382 7.76 4.75 10.27
N ILE A 383 6.44 4.83 10.02
CA ILE A 383 5.85 4.69 8.68
C ILE A 383 6.30 5.85 7.77
N VAL A 384 6.26 7.09 8.27
CA VAL A 384 6.72 8.26 7.50
C VAL A 384 8.21 8.17 7.22
N VAL A 385 9.03 7.89 8.24
CA VAL A 385 10.50 7.78 8.09
C VAL A 385 10.87 6.66 7.14
N GLY A 386 10.19 5.51 7.20
CA GLY A 386 10.36 4.41 6.24
C GLY A 386 10.09 4.85 4.80
N SER A 387 9.05 5.65 4.58
CA SER A 387 8.73 6.22 3.25
C SER A 387 9.75 7.27 2.80
N VAL A 388 10.35 8.03 3.73
CA VAL A 388 11.48 8.93 3.42
C VAL A 388 12.69 8.13 2.92
N PHE A 389 13.00 6.98 3.53
CA PHE A 389 14.07 6.11 3.05
C PHE A 389 13.82 5.63 1.62
N GLN A 390 12.60 5.24 1.29
CA GLN A 390 12.22 4.86 -0.07
C GLN A 390 12.35 6.03 -1.05
N ALA A 391 11.87 7.22 -0.68
CA ALA A 391 11.96 8.42 -1.51
C ALA A 391 13.40 8.85 -1.84
N LEU A 392 14.34 8.60 -0.91
CA LEU A 392 15.77 8.87 -1.07
C LEU A 392 16.54 7.71 -1.74
N GLY A 393 15.84 6.68 -2.23
CA GLY A 393 16.45 5.53 -2.90
C GLY A 393 17.03 4.45 -1.97
N ASN A 394 16.78 4.54 -0.66
CA ASN A 394 17.31 3.63 0.35
C ASN A 394 16.23 2.69 0.91
N GLY A 395 15.44 2.04 0.05
CA GLY A 395 14.36 1.14 0.42
C GLY A 395 14.77 -0.01 1.35
N VAL A 396 16.02 -0.44 1.29
CA VAL A 396 16.57 -1.50 2.15
C VAL A 396 16.45 -1.15 3.64
N TYR A 397 16.63 0.11 4.04
CA TYR A 397 16.47 0.50 5.45
C TYR A 397 15.02 0.37 5.93
N SER A 398 14.05 0.75 5.08
CA SER A 398 12.64 0.54 5.34
C SER A 398 12.32 -0.96 5.51
N MET A 399 12.87 -1.80 4.65
CA MET A 399 12.72 -3.26 4.73
C MET A 399 13.31 -3.83 6.03
N ILE A 400 14.54 -3.44 6.38
CA ILE A 400 15.20 -3.91 7.62
C ILE A 400 14.36 -3.56 8.84
N VAL A 401 13.88 -2.32 8.96
CA VAL A 401 13.02 -1.88 10.08
C VAL A 401 11.74 -2.71 10.11
N SER A 402 11.06 -2.91 8.98
CA SER A 402 9.79 -3.64 8.92
C SER A 402 9.96 -5.12 9.25
N VAL A 403 10.99 -5.77 8.73
CA VAL A 403 11.30 -7.20 8.99
C VAL A 403 11.69 -7.38 10.45
N ALA A 404 12.59 -6.54 10.98
CA ALA A 404 13.00 -6.59 12.38
C ALA A 404 11.80 -6.40 13.31
N ARG A 405 10.94 -5.41 13.06
CA ARG A 405 9.75 -5.15 13.84
C ARG A 405 8.80 -6.34 13.88
N GLN A 406 8.45 -6.88 12.72
CA GLN A 406 7.36 -7.84 12.61
C GLN A 406 7.79 -9.28 12.89
N LEU A 407 8.93 -9.73 12.36
CA LEU A 407 9.39 -11.12 12.51
C LEU A 407 10.31 -11.32 13.70
N PHE A 408 11.23 -10.39 13.95
CA PHE A 408 12.27 -10.61 14.98
C PHE A 408 11.89 -10.05 16.34
N VAL A 409 10.90 -9.16 16.43
CA VAL A 409 10.47 -8.63 17.73
C VAL A 409 9.00 -8.96 18.00
N LEU A 410 8.05 -8.56 17.15
CA LEU A 410 6.62 -8.71 17.44
C LEU A 410 6.25 -10.19 17.67
N LEU A 411 6.56 -11.08 16.73
CA LEU A 411 6.17 -12.49 16.85
C LEU A 411 6.89 -13.21 17.99
N PRO A 412 8.22 -13.10 18.18
CA PRO A 412 8.88 -13.73 19.32
C PRO A 412 8.42 -13.19 20.67
N VAL A 413 8.23 -11.87 20.80
CA VAL A 413 7.74 -11.26 22.06
C VAL A 413 6.30 -11.68 22.33
N ALA A 414 5.42 -11.69 21.31
CA ALA A 414 4.06 -12.19 21.46
C ALA A 414 4.03 -13.66 21.90
N TYR A 415 4.90 -14.51 21.32
CA TYR A 415 5.03 -15.90 21.74
C TYR A 415 5.51 -16.03 23.19
N LEU A 416 6.56 -15.31 23.59
CA LEU A 416 7.06 -15.31 24.98
C LEU A 416 6.00 -14.84 25.97
N LEU A 417 5.26 -13.78 25.63
CA LEU A 417 4.19 -13.27 26.47
C LEU A 417 2.99 -14.22 26.52
N SER A 418 2.75 -15.02 25.48
CA SER A 418 1.71 -16.05 25.49
C SER A 418 1.97 -17.15 26.54
N LEU A 419 3.24 -17.44 26.84
CA LEU A 419 3.63 -18.42 27.86
C LEU A 419 3.18 -18.03 29.28
N THR A 420 2.83 -16.75 29.49
CA THR A 420 2.25 -16.29 30.78
C THR A 420 0.81 -16.76 31.00
N GLY A 421 0.16 -17.35 29.99
CA GLY A 421 -1.21 -17.81 30.06
C GLY A 421 -2.29 -16.70 30.06
N LYS A 422 -1.89 -15.42 29.96
CA LYS A 422 -2.79 -14.27 29.97
C LYS A 422 -2.78 -13.57 28.61
N VAL A 423 -3.91 -13.59 27.90
CA VAL A 423 -4.04 -12.94 26.58
C VAL A 423 -3.75 -11.42 26.64
N SER A 424 -4.08 -10.77 27.75
CA SER A 424 -3.81 -9.33 27.93
C SER A 424 -2.32 -8.97 27.85
N ASN A 425 -1.43 -9.90 28.20
CA ASN A 425 0.00 -9.69 28.10
C ASN A 425 0.49 -9.71 26.66
N ILE A 426 -0.13 -10.53 25.79
CA ILE A 426 0.27 -10.68 24.37
C ILE A 426 0.19 -9.35 23.63
N TRP A 427 -0.79 -8.51 23.96
CA TRP A 427 -0.98 -7.21 23.30
C TRP A 427 0.16 -6.23 23.51
N TRP A 428 0.96 -6.41 24.58
CA TRP A 428 2.16 -5.59 24.83
C TRP A 428 3.27 -5.83 23.79
N ALA A 429 3.21 -6.91 23.04
CA ALA A 429 4.15 -7.16 21.96
C ALA A 429 4.15 -6.01 20.92
N PHE A 430 3.01 -5.36 20.66
CA PHE A 430 2.90 -4.25 19.71
C PHE A 430 3.66 -3.01 20.17
N PRO A 431 3.43 -2.45 21.37
CA PRO A 431 4.24 -1.33 21.87
C PRO A 431 5.73 -1.62 21.96
N ILE A 432 6.12 -2.83 22.39
CA ILE A 432 7.53 -3.25 22.47
C ILE A 432 8.16 -3.27 21.08
N ALA A 433 7.48 -3.84 20.08
CA ALA A 433 7.97 -3.89 18.71
C ALA A 433 8.11 -2.48 18.10
N GLU A 434 7.19 -1.57 18.38
CA GLU A 434 7.27 -0.20 17.88
C GLU A 434 8.37 0.62 18.56
N LEU A 435 8.67 0.41 19.82
CA LEU A 435 9.83 1.04 20.48
C LEU A 435 11.14 0.66 19.79
N MET A 436 11.33 -0.63 19.48
CA MET A 436 12.49 -1.10 18.72
C MET A 436 12.50 -0.53 17.30
N SER A 437 11.35 -0.53 16.62
CA SER A 437 11.19 0.06 15.29
C SER A 437 11.58 1.54 15.28
N MET A 438 11.17 2.30 16.29
CA MET A 438 11.54 3.71 16.44
C MET A 438 13.06 3.87 16.63
N ALA A 439 13.68 3.06 17.48
CA ALA A 439 15.13 3.12 17.71
C ALA A 439 15.92 2.86 16.41
N LEU A 440 15.55 1.83 15.65
CA LEU A 440 16.17 1.55 14.34
C LEU A 440 15.87 2.63 13.30
N SER A 441 14.66 3.15 13.26
CA SER A 441 14.27 4.24 12.34
C SER A 441 15.06 5.51 12.61
N VAL A 442 15.25 5.88 13.88
CA VAL A 442 16.08 7.03 14.27
C VAL A 442 17.55 6.79 13.90
N TYR A 443 18.08 5.60 14.19
CA TYR A 443 19.46 5.23 13.82
C TYR A 443 19.70 5.39 12.31
N PHE A 444 18.84 4.82 11.47
CA PHE A 444 18.96 4.93 10.02
C PHE A 444 18.68 6.34 9.52
N LEU A 445 17.78 7.09 10.14
CA LEU A 445 17.51 8.48 9.79
C LEU A 445 18.74 9.36 10.02
N VAL A 446 19.40 9.22 11.17
CA VAL A 446 20.65 9.93 11.46
C VAL A 446 21.74 9.55 10.45
N ARG A 447 21.84 8.27 10.09
CA ARG A 447 22.80 7.81 9.08
C ARG A 447 22.52 8.41 7.71
N ILE A 448 21.27 8.40 7.25
CA ILE A 448 20.86 9.01 5.97
C ILE A 448 21.04 10.53 6.01
N TYR A 449 20.70 11.16 7.14
CA TYR A 449 20.91 12.60 7.29
C TYR A 449 22.34 12.98 7.06
N LYS A 450 23.29 12.31 7.73
CA LYS A 450 24.73 12.57 7.60
C LYS A 450 25.29 12.22 6.23
N LYS A 451 24.84 11.12 5.59
CA LYS A 451 25.41 10.61 4.33
C LYS A 451 24.79 11.20 3.07
N ILE A 452 23.52 11.60 3.13
CA ILE A 452 22.76 12.01 1.95
C ILE A 452 22.19 13.41 2.15
N ILE A 453 21.35 13.64 3.18
CA ILE A 453 20.59 14.88 3.30
C ILE A 453 21.51 16.09 3.50
N CYS A 454 22.61 15.95 4.24
CA CYS A 454 23.58 17.05 4.44
C CYS A 454 24.25 17.46 3.13
N HIS A 455 24.47 16.55 2.20
CA HIS A 455 25.19 16.77 0.95
C HIS A 455 24.28 17.11 -0.24
N ILE A 456 22.96 17.20 -0.02
CA ILE A 456 22.03 17.62 -1.07
C ILE A 456 22.37 19.02 -1.54
N GLY A 457 22.64 19.18 -2.85
CA GLY A 457 22.98 20.45 -3.50
C GLY A 457 24.47 20.80 -3.52
N GLU A 458 25.36 20.00 -2.93
CA GLU A 458 26.80 20.21 -3.01
C GLU A 458 27.35 19.80 -4.39
N GLU A 459 26.86 18.69 -4.96
CA GLU A 459 27.25 18.19 -6.30
C GLU A 459 26.84 19.13 -7.46
N GLN A 460 25.90 20.04 -7.24
CA GLN A 460 25.49 21.04 -8.25
C GLN A 460 26.36 22.32 -8.22
N ARG A 461 27.25 22.46 -7.23
CA ARG A 461 28.15 23.61 -7.07
C ARG A 461 29.58 23.33 -7.52
N SER A 462 29.92 22.08 -7.79
CA SER A 462 31.18 21.62 -8.38
C SER A 462 31.02 21.41 -9.88
#